data_da7a178834eaba9332b3bfa54b8b0c65
#
_entry.id   da7a178834eaba9332b3bfa54b8b0c65
#
_cell.length_a   1.000
_cell.length_b   1.000
_cell.length_c   1.000
_cell.angle_alpha   90.00
_cell.angle_beta   90.00
_cell.angle_gamma   90.00
#
_symmetry.space_group_name_H-M   'P 1'
#
loop_
_entity.id
_entity.type
_entity.pdbx_description
1 polymer ?
#
loop_
_entity_poly.entity_id
_entity_poly.type
_entity_poly.pdbx_seq_one_letter_code
_entity_poly.pdbx_strand_id
1 'polypeptide(L)'
;RDKNGVGLVKEDLNYLSYLIDWTHANSMEFHVTELNYWLNNENPKSISVQKRQVISYNNVVNTLISKKNNGVVTLNIWGLFDRKGPGDFPKNILSLYDQNGNPKQSLYAIKKSLINESTSLIFEK
;
A
#
# COMPACT_ATOMS: atom_id res chain seq x y z
N ARG A 1 -0.70 9.34 9.65
CA ARG A 1 -1.37 10.39 8.85
C ARG A 1 -0.31 11.36 8.38
N ASP A 2 -0.12 11.41 7.09
CA ASP A 2 0.73 12.43 6.48
C ASP A 2 0.06 13.81 6.65
N LYS A 3 0.59 14.61 7.57
CA LYS A 3 0.11 15.97 7.79
C LYS A 3 0.55 16.94 6.67
N ASN A 4 1.52 16.53 5.87
CA ASN A 4 2.22 17.38 4.89
C ASN A 4 2.06 16.90 3.43
N GLY A 5 1.22 15.92 3.15
CA GLY A 5 1.02 15.39 1.79
C GLY A 5 2.23 14.60 1.24
N VAL A 6 3.06 14.03 2.08
CA VAL A 6 4.30 13.33 1.67
C VAL A 6 4.12 11.82 1.51
N GLY A 7 2.98 11.26 1.93
CA GLY A 7 2.73 9.81 1.98
C GLY A 7 3.28 9.17 3.26
N LEU A 8 3.41 7.86 3.29
CA LEU A 8 4.01 7.16 4.42
C LEU A 8 5.48 7.54 4.56
N VAL A 9 5.86 8.05 5.73
CA VAL A 9 7.24 8.42 6.04
C VAL A 9 8.03 7.18 6.50
N LYS A 10 9.35 7.30 6.52
CA LYS A 10 10.27 6.20 6.87
C LYS A 10 9.97 5.64 8.27
N GLU A 11 9.59 6.48 9.21
CA GLU A 11 9.24 6.11 10.59
C GLU A 11 8.01 5.20 10.63
N ASP A 12 6.98 5.48 9.80
CA ASP A 12 5.78 4.63 9.70
C ASP A 12 6.13 3.24 9.16
N LEU A 13 7.04 3.17 8.18
CA LEU A 13 7.48 1.90 7.60
C LEU A 13 8.36 1.10 8.57
N ASN A 14 9.21 1.77 9.35
CA ASN A 14 9.98 1.13 10.41
C ASN A 14 9.05 0.56 11.50
N TYR A 15 8.00 1.30 11.85
CA TYR A 15 7.02 0.82 12.82
C TYR A 15 6.21 -0.37 12.28
N LEU A 16 5.78 -0.33 11.02
CA LEU A 16 5.13 -1.45 10.35
C LEU A 16 6.04 -2.69 10.37
N SER A 17 7.30 -2.53 9.98
CA SER A 17 8.29 -3.62 10.00
C SER A 17 8.44 -4.23 11.40
N TYR A 18 8.55 -3.38 12.43
CA TYR A 18 8.63 -3.81 13.82
C TYR A 18 7.40 -4.60 14.26
N LEU A 19 6.20 -4.12 13.94
CA LEU A 19 4.95 -4.82 14.29
C LEU A 19 4.86 -6.20 13.65
N ILE A 20 5.29 -6.33 12.39
CA ILE A 20 5.31 -7.63 11.69
C ILE A 20 6.29 -8.57 12.39
N ASP A 21 7.50 -8.11 12.69
CA ASP A 21 8.52 -8.93 13.37
C ASP A 21 8.04 -9.37 14.76
N TRP A 22 7.44 -8.46 15.52
CA TRP A 22 6.86 -8.78 16.83
C TRP A 22 5.74 -9.82 16.72
N THR A 23 4.86 -9.68 15.73
CA THR A 23 3.76 -10.62 15.48
C THR A 23 4.29 -12.02 15.18
N HIS A 24 5.26 -12.13 14.27
CA HIS A 24 5.86 -13.41 13.91
C HIS A 24 6.65 -14.04 15.08
N ALA A 25 7.38 -13.24 15.87
CA ALA A 25 8.09 -13.71 17.05
C ALA A 25 7.16 -14.29 18.13
N ASN A 26 5.87 -13.89 18.13
CA ASN A 26 4.83 -14.41 19.00
C ASN A 26 3.98 -15.52 18.34
N SER A 27 4.44 -16.12 17.25
CA SER A 27 3.74 -17.19 16.52
C SER A 27 2.36 -16.79 16.00
N MET A 28 2.20 -15.52 15.64
CA MET A 28 0.97 -14.98 15.07
C MET A 28 1.17 -14.61 13.60
N GLU A 29 0.08 -14.51 12.85
CA GLU A 29 0.06 -14.03 11.47
C GLU A 29 -0.20 -12.51 11.42
N PHE A 30 0.38 -11.82 10.44
CA PHE A 30 0.17 -10.38 10.25
C PHE A 30 -0.71 -10.11 9.03
N HIS A 31 -1.84 -9.47 9.24
CA HIS A 31 -2.80 -9.16 8.18
C HIS A 31 -3.05 -7.65 8.09
N VAL A 32 -2.74 -7.04 6.95
CA VAL A 32 -3.25 -5.73 6.59
C VAL A 32 -4.67 -5.92 6.06
N THR A 33 -5.68 -5.63 6.87
CA THR A 33 -7.07 -5.87 6.53
C THR A 33 -7.66 -4.82 5.60
N GLU A 34 -7.12 -3.59 5.66
CA GLU A 34 -7.61 -2.45 4.88
C GLU A 34 -6.46 -1.49 4.56
N LEU A 35 -5.99 -1.49 3.32
CA LEU A 35 -5.08 -0.45 2.83
C LEU A 35 -5.83 0.48 1.87
N ASN A 36 -5.81 1.77 2.17
CA ASN A 36 -6.29 2.81 1.26
C ASN A 36 -5.42 4.07 1.33
N TYR A 37 -5.57 4.95 0.36
CA TYR A 37 -4.87 6.23 0.31
C TYR A 37 -5.86 7.39 0.44
N TRP A 38 -5.84 8.08 1.57
CA TRP A 38 -6.70 9.22 1.84
C TRP A 38 -6.07 10.51 1.36
N LEU A 39 -6.84 11.29 0.62
CA LEU A 39 -6.42 12.55 0.04
C LEU A 39 -7.18 13.72 0.68
N ASN A 40 -6.44 14.64 1.30
CA ASN A 40 -6.99 15.84 1.90
C ASN A 40 -7.01 16.98 0.86
N ASN A 41 -8.20 17.44 0.46
CA ASN A 41 -8.41 18.67 -0.35
C ASN A 41 -7.49 18.90 -1.56
N GLU A 42 -6.68 17.92 -1.93
CA GLU A 42 -5.81 17.98 -3.09
C GLU A 42 -6.53 17.43 -4.34
N ASN A 43 -6.08 17.86 -5.51
CA ASN A 43 -6.60 17.32 -6.76
C ASN A 43 -6.15 15.87 -6.97
N PRO A 44 -7.06 14.88 -7.00
CA PRO A 44 -6.72 13.46 -7.17
C PRO A 44 -6.06 13.16 -8.53
N LYS A 45 -6.23 14.05 -9.52
CA LYS A 45 -5.63 13.92 -10.86
C LYS A 45 -4.22 14.54 -10.93
N SER A 46 -3.74 15.17 -9.87
CA SER A 46 -2.40 15.75 -9.84
C SER A 46 -1.33 14.65 -9.95
N ILE A 47 -0.34 14.87 -10.80
CA ILE A 47 0.80 13.96 -10.98
C ILE A 47 1.54 13.74 -9.67
N SER A 48 1.69 14.78 -8.84
CA SER A 48 2.35 14.66 -7.54
C SER A 48 1.58 13.75 -6.59
N VAL A 49 0.26 13.85 -6.55
CA VAL A 49 -0.62 12.97 -5.75
C VAL A 49 -0.50 11.53 -6.21
N GLN A 50 -0.59 11.30 -7.52
CA GLN A 50 -0.47 9.95 -8.07
C GLN A 50 0.90 9.31 -7.77
N LYS A 51 1.99 10.07 -7.90
CA LYS A 51 3.34 9.60 -7.53
C LYS A 51 3.42 9.24 -6.04
N ARG A 52 2.89 10.06 -5.13
CA ARG A 52 2.88 9.76 -3.69
C ARG A 52 2.05 8.51 -3.39
N GLN A 53 0.92 8.33 -4.04
CA GLN A 53 0.13 7.11 -3.90
C GLN A 53 0.94 5.88 -4.33
N VAL A 54 1.59 5.92 -5.49
CA VAL A 54 2.45 4.83 -6.00
C VAL A 54 3.53 4.49 -4.98
N ILE A 55 4.25 5.49 -4.47
CA ILE A 55 5.32 5.30 -3.49
C ILE A 55 4.78 4.68 -2.21
N SER A 56 3.66 5.17 -1.68
CA SER A 56 3.07 4.67 -0.44
C SER A 56 2.63 3.21 -0.55
N TYR A 57 1.91 2.85 -1.62
CA TYR A 57 1.49 1.47 -1.84
C TYR A 57 2.69 0.54 -2.03
N ASN A 58 3.66 0.98 -2.85
CA ASN A 58 4.85 0.19 -3.12
C ASN A 58 5.69 -0.06 -1.87
N ASN A 59 5.84 0.95 -1.01
CA ASN A 59 6.58 0.83 0.24
C ASN A 59 5.92 -0.17 1.20
N VAL A 60 4.59 -0.14 1.35
CA VAL A 60 3.87 -1.11 2.18
C VAL A 60 4.05 -2.51 1.62
N VAL A 61 3.84 -2.71 0.32
CA VAL A 61 3.98 -4.02 -0.33
C VAL A 61 5.39 -4.57 -0.18
N ASN A 62 6.42 -3.76 -0.43
CA ASN A 62 7.81 -4.19 -0.29
C ASN A 62 8.17 -4.53 1.16
N THR A 63 7.63 -3.80 2.14
CA THR A 63 7.83 -4.12 3.56
C THR A 63 7.22 -5.49 3.87
N LEU A 64 5.99 -5.78 3.42
CA LEU A 64 5.35 -7.08 3.61
C LEU A 64 6.13 -8.20 2.93
N ILE A 65 6.55 -8.00 1.67
CA ILE A 65 7.35 -8.98 0.91
C ILE A 65 8.65 -9.30 1.65
N SER A 66 9.34 -8.31 2.21
CA SER A 66 10.59 -8.53 2.94
C SER A 66 10.43 -9.40 4.20
N LYS A 67 9.21 -9.57 4.70
CA LYS A 67 8.89 -10.33 5.92
C LYS A 67 8.24 -11.69 5.67
N LYS A 68 7.89 -12.02 4.42
CA LYS A 68 7.14 -13.24 4.07
C LYS A 68 7.83 -14.55 4.48
N ASN A 69 9.16 -14.55 4.57
CA ASN A 69 9.93 -15.75 4.95
C ASN A 69 9.94 -16.00 6.47
N ASN A 70 9.54 -15.01 7.26
CA ASN A 70 9.50 -15.10 8.73
C ASN A 70 8.13 -15.53 9.26
N GLY A 71 7.10 -15.48 8.43
CA GLY A 71 5.73 -15.83 8.79
C GLY A 71 4.72 -15.33 7.77
N VAL A 72 3.46 -15.59 8.01
CA VAL A 72 2.37 -15.19 7.11
C VAL A 72 2.16 -13.67 7.16
N VAL A 73 2.14 -13.06 5.99
CA VAL A 73 1.72 -11.66 5.78
C VAL A 73 0.68 -11.60 4.67
N THR A 74 -0.36 -10.80 4.86
CA THR A 74 -1.38 -10.58 3.83
C THR A 74 -1.70 -9.10 3.66
N LEU A 75 -2.26 -8.75 2.50
CA LEU A 75 -2.68 -7.40 2.19
C LEU A 75 -4.04 -7.40 1.49
N ASN A 76 -5.00 -6.69 2.07
CA ASN A 76 -6.25 -6.35 1.43
C ASN A 76 -6.31 -4.85 1.14
N ILE A 77 -6.72 -4.51 -0.07
CA ILE A 77 -6.97 -3.13 -0.50
C ILE A 77 -8.43 -2.79 -0.20
N TRP A 78 -8.67 -1.69 0.52
CA TRP A 78 -10.02 -1.24 0.82
C TRP A 78 -10.63 -0.47 -0.35
N GLY A 79 -11.50 -1.14 -1.06
CA GLY A 79 -12.14 -0.63 -2.25
C GLY A 79 -11.27 -0.75 -3.49
N LEU A 80 -11.91 -1.04 -4.62
CA LEU A 80 -11.23 -1.27 -5.90
C LEU A 80 -11.06 0.03 -6.69
N PHE A 81 -12.02 0.94 -6.60
CA PHE A 81 -12.09 2.17 -7.38
C PHE A 81 -11.89 3.41 -6.52
N ASP A 82 -11.36 4.47 -7.12
CA ASP A 82 -11.34 5.79 -6.51
C ASP A 82 -12.76 6.24 -6.17
N ARG A 83 -12.95 6.81 -4.99
CA ARG A 83 -14.26 7.23 -4.51
C ARG A 83 -14.15 8.44 -3.58
N LYS A 84 -15.27 9.14 -3.42
CA LYS A 84 -15.40 10.11 -2.33
C LYS A 84 -15.53 9.37 -1.00
N GLY A 85 -14.96 9.94 0.06
CA GLY A 85 -15.15 9.44 1.41
C GLY A 85 -16.62 9.49 1.85
N PRO A 86 -17.02 8.70 2.85
CA PRO A 86 -18.39 8.71 3.37
C PRO A 86 -18.73 10.03 4.08
N GLY A 87 -19.98 10.48 3.93
CA GLY A 87 -20.55 11.67 4.61
C GLY A 87 -19.91 12.98 4.20
N ASP A 88 -19.87 13.92 5.13
CA ASP A 88 -19.27 15.26 4.97
C ASP A 88 -17.74 15.24 4.99
N PHE A 89 -17.10 14.09 4.88
CA PHE A 89 -15.67 13.98 4.72
C PHE A 89 -15.28 14.44 3.30
N PRO A 90 -14.68 15.63 3.14
CA PRO A 90 -14.28 16.16 1.84
C PRO A 90 -13.03 15.45 1.29
N LYS A 91 -12.86 14.17 1.60
CA LYS A 91 -11.66 13.42 1.30
C LYS A 91 -11.93 12.41 0.20
N ASN A 92 -11.12 12.45 -0.83
CA ASN A 92 -11.09 11.39 -1.81
C ASN A 92 -10.31 10.19 -1.25
N ILE A 93 -10.83 8.99 -1.47
CA ILE A 93 -10.12 7.74 -1.23
C ILE A 93 -9.62 7.26 -2.58
N LEU A 94 -8.31 7.19 -2.72
CA LEU A 94 -7.66 6.71 -3.94
C LEU A 94 -7.35 5.22 -3.82
N SER A 95 -7.71 4.48 -4.85
CA SER A 95 -7.49 3.04 -4.93
C SER A 95 -6.63 2.67 -6.14
N LEU A 96 -6.73 1.42 -6.61
CA LEU A 96 -5.91 0.89 -7.69
C LEU A 96 -6.45 1.21 -9.10
N TYR A 97 -7.75 1.49 -9.17
CA TYR A 97 -8.45 1.88 -10.40
C TYR A 97 -9.06 3.27 -10.22
N ASP A 98 -9.17 4.02 -11.29
CA ASP A 98 -9.90 5.28 -11.28
C ASP A 98 -11.43 5.04 -11.23
N GLN A 99 -12.22 6.12 -11.19
CA GLN A 99 -13.69 6.03 -11.13
C GLN A 99 -14.32 5.39 -12.39
N ASN A 100 -13.59 5.35 -13.50
CA ASN A 100 -14.03 4.76 -14.77
C ASN A 100 -13.57 3.31 -14.95
N GLY A 101 -12.85 2.75 -13.95
CA GLY A 101 -12.32 1.40 -14.03
C GLY A 101 -10.97 1.28 -14.74
N ASN A 102 -10.29 2.40 -15.05
CA ASN A 102 -8.97 2.33 -15.64
C ASN A 102 -7.91 2.03 -14.58
N PRO A 103 -6.97 1.11 -14.85
CA PRO A 103 -5.91 0.78 -13.91
C PRO A 103 -4.95 1.96 -13.73
N LYS A 104 -4.54 2.19 -12.49
CA LYS A 104 -3.61 3.29 -12.13
C LYS A 104 -2.18 2.78 -11.99
N GLN A 105 -1.23 3.72 -11.99
CA GLN A 105 0.20 3.40 -11.82
C GLN A 105 0.50 2.65 -10.51
N SER A 106 -0.30 2.89 -9.46
CA SER A 106 -0.19 2.16 -8.19
C SER A 106 -0.44 0.65 -8.35
N LEU A 107 -1.39 0.23 -9.18
CA LEU A 107 -1.61 -1.18 -9.50
C LEU A 107 -0.39 -1.81 -10.19
N TYR A 108 0.15 -1.12 -11.20
CA TYR A 108 1.32 -1.63 -11.93
C TYR A 108 2.57 -1.72 -11.05
N ALA A 109 2.76 -0.76 -10.13
CA ALA A 109 3.87 -0.80 -9.18
C ALA A 109 3.78 -2.00 -8.24
N ILE A 110 2.61 -2.27 -7.65
CA ILE A 110 2.36 -3.45 -6.81
C ILE A 110 2.60 -4.74 -7.60
N LYS A 111 2.01 -4.83 -8.80
CA LYS A 111 2.19 -6.00 -9.68
C LYS A 111 3.65 -6.27 -9.99
N LYS A 112 4.42 -5.22 -10.29
CA LYS A 112 5.86 -5.34 -10.56
C LYS A 112 6.63 -5.89 -9.36
N SER A 113 6.36 -5.38 -8.15
CA SER A 113 7.00 -5.89 -6.93
C SER A 113 6.71 -7.37 -6.69
N LEU A 114 5.46 -7.79 -6.86
CA LEU A 114 5.06 -9.18 -6.68
C LEU A 114 5.66 -10.12 -7.74
N ILE A 115 5.79 -9.68 -9.00
CA ILE A 115 6.39 -10.47 -10.08
C ILE A 115 7.90 -10.62 -9.88
N ASN A 116 8.60 -9.54 -9.55
CA ASN A 116 10.04 -9.57 -9.32
C ASN A 116 10.39 -10.56 -8.20
N GLU A 117 9.58 -10.59 -7.16
CA GLU A 117 9.73 -11.53 -6.05
C GLU A 117 9.49 -12.99 -6.49
N SER A 118 8.48 -13.21 -7.32
CA SER A 118 8.20 -14.55 -7.86
C SER A 118 9.33 -15.06 -8.77
N THR A 119 9.99 -14.16 -9.49
CA THR A 119 11.10 -14.49 -10.39
C THR A 119 12.37 -14.84 -9.58
N SER A 120 12.64 -14.14 -8.48
CA SER A 120 13.79 -14.46 -7.61
C SER A 120 13.69 -15.89 -7.04
N LEU A 121 12.49 -16.34 -6.68
CA LEU A 121 12.26 -17.70 -6.19
C LEU A 121 12.49 -18.81 -7.23
N ILE A 122 12.42 -18.50 -8.52
CA ILE A 122 12.67 -19.47 -9.61
C ILE A 122 14.17 -19.69 -9.82
N PHE A 123 15.00 -18.68 -9.54
CA PHE A 123 16.45 -18.75 -9.74
C PHE A 123 17.23 -19.24 -8.52
N GLU A 124 16.59 -19.39 -7.35
CA GLU A 124 17.20 -19.94 -6.13
C GLU A 124 17.06 -21.48 -5.99
N LYS A 125 16.53 -22.16 -7.00
CA LYS A 125 16.45 -23.62 -7.09
C LYS A 125 17.46 -24.16 -8.09
#